data_80e3f6143397b5cc4dc44866675c032a
#
_entry.id   80e3f6143397b5cc4dc44866675c032a
#
_cell.length_a   1.000
_cell.length_b   1.000
_cell.length_c   1.000
_cell.angle_alpha   90.00
_cell.angle_beta   90.00
_cell.angle_gamma   90.00
#
_symmetry.space_group_name_H-M   'P 1'
#
loop_
_entity.id
_entity.type
_entity.pdbx_description
1 polymer ?
#
loop_
_entity_poly.entity_id
_entity_poly.type
_entity_poly.pdbx_seq_one_letter_code
_entity_poly.pdbx_strand_id
1 'polypeptide(L)'
;ICEVELELKSGQTDALFTLSRQFCEQGGMRLGNLSKAAKGYRLAQGYQGDEVTPLTLVDTDKSDTVESCFIQSLEHALAHWHYHEQIFTERQSIEALHEISHSLSFIRQTFTIYGGIVPRRASAILRQELKWLEQELDWLKSYDHFEDLLEDKGHVLRKLDARKFLVAELKEMQEQLPDREELLTLLSSARYTGLLLDLSRWILSRGWQPFLDEKAREQMGRGIEWFSVQQLDRTWADLMEAFPPERVMTSQAYIEQQYRLMRNLYSGVGFASLYDDVERNSFRLPWADMVQGID
;
A
#
# COMPACT_ATOMS: atom_id res chain seq x y z
N ILE A 1 -3.38 -25.91 12.50
CA ILE A 1 -3.49 -25.10 11.28
C ILE A 1 -3.92 -26.03 10.17
N CYS A 2 -5.05 -25.75 9.50
CA CYS A 2 -5.46 -26.44 8.29
C CYS A 2 -4.99 -25.63 7.09
N GLU A 3 -4.42 -26.27 6.08
CA GLU A 3 -3.89 -25.64 4.89
C GLU A 3 -4.38 -26.40 3.66
N VAL A 4 -4.81 -25.67 2.64
CA VAL A 4 -5.21 -26.20 1.34
C VAL A 4 -4.25 -25.67 0.31
N GLU A 5 -3.63 -26.56 -0.47
CA GLU A 5 -2.77 -26.20 -1.59
C GLU A 5 -3.49 -26.54 -2.91
N LEU A 6 -3.52 -25.58 -3.81
CA LEU A 6 -4.08 -25.73 -5.14
C LEU A 6 -2.96 -25.66 -6.16
N GLU A 7 -2.77 -26.73 -6.91
CA GLU A 7 -1.72 -26.84 -7.93
C GLU A 7 -2.32 -27.03 -9.32
N LEU A 8 -1.93 -26.16 -10.26
CA LEU A 8 -2.33 -26.30 -11.66
C LEU A 8 -1.46 -27.33 -12.37
N LYS A 9 -2.02 -28.48 -12.68
CA LYS A 9 -1.32 -29.52 -13.48
C LYS A 9 -1.51 -29.35 -14.98
N SER A 10 -2.66 -28.83 -15.40
CA SER A 10 -2.99 -28.52 -16.80
C SER A 10 -4.19 -27.60 -16.87
N GLY A 11 -4.34 -26.86 -17.95
CA GLY A 11 -5.46 -25.93 -18.15
C GLY A 11 -5.06 -24.47 -17.99
N GLN A 12 -6.00 -23.63 -17.62
CA GLN A 12 -5.80 -22.18 -17.47
C GLN A 12 -5.69 -21.78 -16.00
N THR A 13 -4.79 -20.86 -15.70
CA THR A 13 -4.55 -20.33 -14.36
C THR A 13 -5.82 -19.73 -13.72
N ASP A 14 -6.75 -19.25 -14.55
CA ASP A 14 -8.03 -18.70 -14.12
C ASP A 14 -8.88 -19.69 -13.28
N ALA A 15 -8.74 -20.99 -13.54
CA ALA A 15 -9.40 -22.04 -12.78
C ALA A 15 -8.93 -22.07 -11.31
N LEU A 16 -7.65 -21.74 -11.04
CA LEU A 16 -7.12 -21.67 -9.67
C LEU A 16 -7.81 -20.55 -8.89
N PHE A 17 -7.95 -19.37 -9.50
CA PHE A 17 -8.63 -18.24 -8.84
C PHE A 17 -10.11 -18.52 -8.57
N THR A 18 -10.80 -19.15 -9.52
CA THR A 18 -12.20 -19.54 -9.37
C THR A 18 -12.37 -20.52 -8.20
N LEU A 19 -11.51 -21.54 -8.13
CA LEU A 19 -11.56 -22.56 -7.07
C LEU A 19 -11.15 -21.95 -5.72
N SER A 20 -10.07 -21.15 -5.68
CA SER A 20 -9.63 -20.45 -4.45
C SER A 20 -10.73 -19.58 -3.89
N ARG A 21 -11.46 -18.87 -4.76
CA ARG A 21 -12.59 -18.02 -4.34
C ARG A 21 -13.70 -18.82 -3.67
N GLN A 22 -14.05 -20.01 -4.20
CA GLN A 22 -15.04 -20.90 -3.59
C GLN A 22 -14.63 -21.32 -2.17
N PHE A 23 -13.35 -21.63 -1.95
CA PHE A 23 -12.85 -21.94 -0.60
C PHE A 23 -12.94 -20.75 0.36
N CYS A 24 -12.80 -19.53 -0.13
CA CYS A 24 -12.81 -18.32 0.69
C CYS A 24 -14.22 -17.73 0.90
N GLU A 25 -15.26 -18.21 0.22
CA GLU A 25 -16.62 -17.63 0.25
C GLU A 25 -17.25 -17.52 1.64
N GLN A 26 -16.91 -18.42 2.55
CA GLN A 26 -17.44 -18.43 3.90
C GLN A 26 -16.56 -17.68 4.91
N GLY A 27 -15.43 -17.14 4.47
CA GLY A 27 -14.42 -16.55 5.35
C GLY A 27 -13.62 -17.58 6.14
N GLY A 28 -12.81 -17.09 7.06
CA GLY A 28 -11.94 -17.91 7.91
C GLY A 28 -10.69 -18.47 7.20
N MET A 29 -10.46 -18.10 5.94
CA MET A 29 -9.28 -18.48 5.16
C MET A 29 -8.45 -17.27 4.79
N ARG A 30 -7.13 -17.45 4.72
CA ARG A 30 -6.17 -16.45 4.25
C ARG A 30 -5.31 -17.04 3.15
N LEU A 31 -4.79 -16.18 2.29
CA LEU A 31 -3.82 -16.61 1.27
C LEU A 31 -2.48 -16.88 1.94
N GLY A 32 -1.92 -18.06 1.67
CA GLY A 32 -0.58 -18.42 2.16
C GLY A 32 0.47 -18.11 1.10
N ASN A 33 1.58 -17.51 1.50
CA ASN A 33 2.73 -17.19 0.64
C ASN A 33 3.95 -18.08 0.92
N LEU A 34 3.92 -18.90 1.98
CA LEU A 34 4.99 -19.81 2.32
C LEU A 34 4.58 -21.26 2.10
N SER A 35 5.41 -22.00 1.36
CA SER A 35 5.25 -23.44 1.24
C SER A 35 5.50 -24.16 2.57
N LYS A 36 4.96 -25.38 2.72
CA LYS A 36 5.21 -26.24 3.89
C LYS A 36 6.70 -26.50 4.10
N ALA A 37 7.46 -26.66 3.02
CA ALA A 37 8.91 -26.82 3.09
C ALA A 37 9.59 -25.58 3.67
N ALA A 38 9.23 -24.37 3.19
CA ALA A 38 9.77 -23.12 3.72
C ALA A 38 9.45 -22.95 5.22
N LYS A 39 8.22 -23.26 5.64
CA LYS A 39 7.82 -23.27 7.06
C LYS A 39 8.66 -24.28 7.87
N GLY A 40 8.87 -25.47 7.34
CA GLY A 40 9.69 -26.50 7.99
C GLY A 40 11.16 -26.08 8.15
N TYR A 41 11.76 -25.47 7.11
CA TYR A 41 13.13 -24.93 7.20
C TYR A 41 13.25 -23.80 8.23
N ARG A 42 12.30 -22.88 8.25
CA ARG A 42 12.25 -21.79 9.26
C ARG A 42 12.22 -22.36 10.69
N LEU A 43 11.38 -23.35 10.96
CA LEU A 43 11.31 -24.03 12.26
C LEU A 43 12.63 -24.72 12.61
N ALA A 44 13.26 -25.43 11.67
CA ALA A 44 14.52 -26.15 11.88
C ALA A 44 15.69 -25.19 12.18
N GLN A 45 15.67 -23.99 11.65
CA GLN A 45 16.69 -22.95 11.85
C GLN A 45 16.46 -22.09 13.10
N GLY A 46 15.42 -22.36 13.88
CA GLY A 46 15.08 -21.53 15.06
C GLY A 46 14.67 -20.12 14.68
N TYR A 47 13.98 -19.97 13.57
CA TYR A 47 13.54 -18.70 13.02
C TYR A 47 12.74 -17.87 14.03
N GLN A 48 13.18 -16.63 14.25
CA GLN A 48 12.59 -15.71 15.24
C GLN A 48 11.44 -14.86 14.68
N GLY A 49 11.08 -15.05 13.43
CA GLY A 49 10.08 -14.28 12.69
C GLY A 49 10.71 -13.19 11.78
N ASP A 50 9.96 -12.75 10.78
CA ASP A 50 10.40 -11.70 9.87
C ASP A 50 10.35 -10.32 10.54
N GLU A 51 11.23 -9.40 10.14
CA GLU A 51 11.22 -8.01 10.61
C GLU A 51 10.29 -7.17 9.71
N VAL A 52 9.67 -6.16 10.29
CA VAL A 52 8.94 -5.14 9.52
C VAL A 52 9.95 -4.33 8.72
N THR A 53 9.70 -4.16 7.44
CA THR A 53 10.55 -3.40 6.53
C THR A 53 9.72 -2.38 5.77
N PRO A 54 10.21 -1.15 5.56
CA PRO A 54 9.46 -0.15 4.83
C PRO A 54 9.30 -0.52 3.35
N LEU A 55 8.26 0.01 2.71
CA LEU A 55 8.04 -0.15 1.28
C LEU A 55 9.23 0.42 0.50
N THR A 56 9.97 -0.47 -0.15
CA THR A 56 11.15 -0.12 -0.95
C THR A 56 10.79 0.42 -2.33
N LEU A 57 11.79 0.95 -3.04
CA LEU A 57 11.61 1.38 -4.44
C LEU A 57 11.34 0.16 -5.33
N VAL A 58 10.53 0.37 -6.36
CA VAL A 58 10.37 -0.62 -7.43
C VAL A 58 11.66 -0.70 -8.22
N ASP A 59 12.16 -1.90 -8.46
CA ASP A 59 13.37 -2.13 -9.26
C ASP A 59 13.01 -2.06 -10.75
N THR A 60 12.97 -0.83 -11.28
CA THR A 60 12.61 -0.53 -12.67
C THR A 60 13.87 -0.23 -13.47
N ASP A 61 14.04 -0.93 -14.59
CA ASP A 61 15.15 -0.73 -15.54
C ASP A 61 14.76 0.22 -16.68
N LYS A 62 15.73 0.97 -17.22
CA LYS A 62 15.51 1.87 -18.37
C LYS A 62 15.03 1.16 -19.63
N SER A 63 15.30 -0.14 -19.76
CA SER A 63 14.81 -0.98 -20.85
C SER A 63 13.36 -1.42 -20.70
N ASP A 64 12.75 -1.20 -19.52
CA ASP A 64 11.37 -1.56 -19.26
C ASP A 64 10.39 -0.75 -20.10
N THR A 65 9.25 -1.37 -20.39
CA THR A 65 8.10 -0.70 -20.99
C THR A 65 7.20 -0.09 -19.90
N VAL A 66 6.32 0.82 -20.30
CA VAL A 66 5.29 1.37 -19.42
C VAL A 66 4.42 0.26 -18.82
N GLU A 67 4.07 -0.78 -19.61
CA GLU A 67 3.27 -1.91 -19.12
C GLU A 67 4.06 -2.77 -18.13
N SER A 68 5.34 -3.09 -18.42
CA SER A 68 6.14 -3.89 -17.47
C SER A 68 6.31 -3.19 -16.14
N CYS A 69 6.58 -1.88 -16.14
CA CYS A 69 6.71 -1.10 -14.92
C CYS A 69 5.37 -0.99 -14.15
N PHE A 70 4.24 -0.89 -14.84
CA PHE A 70 2.91 -0.94 -14.22
C PHE A 70 2.68 -2.27 -13.50
N ILE A 71 3.01 -3.40 -14.14
CA ILE A 71 2.91 -4.73 -13.54
C ILE A 71 3.85 -4.85 -12.34
N GLN A 72 5.14 -4.52 -12.52
CA GLN A 72 6.16 -4.58 -11.46
C GLN A 72 5.74 -3.75 -10.23
N SER A 73 5.19 -2.56 -10.44
CA SER A 73 4.71 -1.72 -9.33
C SER A 73 3.58 -2.37 -8.53
N LEU A 74 2.63 -3.01 -9.22
CA LEU A 74 1.52 -3.69 -8.55
C LEU A 74 1.96 -4.98 -7.86
N GLU A 75 2.83 -5.77 -8.50
CA GLU A 75 3.39 -7.00 -7.95
C GLU A 75 4.27 -6.70 -6.73
N HIS A 76 5.10 -5.64 -6.80
CA HIS A 76 5.93 -5.20 -5.68
C HIS A 76 5.09 -4.83 -4.45
N ALA A 77 4.04 -4.03 -4.65
CA ALA A 77 3.13 -3.66 -3.58
C ALA A 77 2.38 -4.87 -3.00
N LEU A 78 1.94 -5.79 -3.85
CA LEU A 78 1.21 -6.98 -3.41
C LEU A 78 2.13 -7.96 -2.65
N ALA A 79 3.38 -8.12 -3.08
CA ALA A 79 4.38 -8.93 -2.37
C ALA A 79 4.69 -8.34 -0.99
N HIS A 80 4.86 -7.01 -0.91
CA HIS A 80 5.08 -6.30 0.34
C HIS A 80 3.87 -6.41 1.28
N TRP A 81 2.65 -6.32 0.76
CA TRP A 81 1.41 -6.55 1.51
C TRP A 81 1.37 -7.95 2.11
N HIS A 82 1.55 -9.00 1.31
CA HIS A 82 1.53 -10.39 1.77
C HIS A 82 2.61 -10.68 2.82
N TYR A 83 3.79 -10.10 2.65
CA TYR A 83 4.88 -10.23 3.61
C TYR A 83 4.47 -9.68 4.99
N HIS A 84 3.89 -8.48 5.04
CA HIS A 84 3.49 -7.84 6.28
C HIS A 84 2.21 -8.44 6.88
N GLU A 85 1.29 -8.94 6.06
CA GLU A 85 0.14 -9.72 6.53
C GLU A 85 0.61 -10.94 7.32
N GLN A 86 1.64 -11.63 6.85
CA GLN A 86 2.23 -12.74 7.57
C GLN A 86 2.83 -12.30 8.92
N ILE A 87 3.62 -11.24 8.94
CA ILE A 87 4.21 -10.69 10.18
C ILE A 87 3.10 -10.34 11.18
N PHE A 88 2.06 -9.64 10.73
CA PHE A 88 0.92 -9.29 11.58
C PHE A 88 0.25 -10.53 12.18
N THR A 89 0.03 -11.56 11.38
CA THR A 89 -0.62 -12.79 11.86
C THR A 89 0.24 -13.61 12.82
N GLU A 90 1.56 -13.52 12.71
CA GLU A 90 2.51 -14.20 13.60
C GLU A 90 2.77 -13.44 14.90
N ARG A 91 2.99 -12.12 14.82
CA ARG A 91 3.46 -11.29 15.93
C ARG A 91 2.49 -10.19 16.37
N GLN A 92 1.45 -9.91 15.59
CA GLN A 92 0.47 -8.85 15.85
C GLN A 92 1.09 -7.45 15.91
N SER A 93 2.10 -7.21 15.08
CA SER A 93 2.76 -5.92 14.99
C SER A 93 1.84 -4.90 14.29
N ILE A 94 1.58 -3.79 14.96
CA ILE A 94 0.82 -2.67 14.38
C ILE A 94 1.62 -2.06 13.23
N GLU A 95 2.94 -1.99 13.33
CA GLU A 95 3.82 -1.51 12.28
C GLU A 95 3.65 -2.33 10.98
N ALA A 96 3.37 -3.64 11.09
CA ALA A 96 3.06 -4.46 9.93
C ALA A 96 1.72 -4.07 9.26
N LEU A 97 0.73 -3.62 10.02
CA LEU A 97 -0.52 -3.07 9.46
C LEU A 97 -0.29 -1.73 8.76
N HIS A 98 0.61 -0.89 9.28
CA HIS A 98 1.01 0.35 8.60
C HIS A 98 1.63 0.03 7.24
N GLU A 99 2.51 -0.95 7.15
CA GLU A 99 3.10 -1.36 5.89
C GLU A 99 2.09 -1.97 4.90
N ILE A 100 1.06 -2.67 5.40
CA ILE A 100 -0.09 -3.07 4.57
C ILE A 100 -0.84 -1.83 4.05
N SER A 101 -1.08 -0.83 4.90
CA SER A 101 -1.71 0.44 4.50
C SER A 101 -0.88 1.21 3.46
N HIS A 102 0.46 1.20 3.59
CA HIS A 102 1.37 1.78 2.59
C HIS A 102 1.27 1.04 1.24
N SER A 103 1.24 -0.29 1.25
CA SER A 103 1.04 -1.09 0.03
C SER A 103 -0.29 -0.78 -0.65
N LEU A 104 -1.36 -0.70 0.14
CA LEU A 104 -2.71 -0.34 -0.32
C LEU A 104 -2.73 1.04 -0.97
N SER A 105 -2.13 2.02 -0.31
CA SER A 105 -2.00 3.39 -0.82
C SER A 105 -1.17 3.45 -2.09
N PHE A 106 -0.07 2.71 -2.17
CA PHE A 106 0.77 2.65 -3.36
C PHE A 106 0.03 2.04 -4.56
N ILE A 107 -0.72 0.94 -4.38
CA ILE A 107 -1.57 0.36 -5.44
C ILE A 107 -2.58 1.39 -5.95
N ARG A 108 -3.26 2.10 -5.06
CA ARG A 108 -4.26 3.12 -5.43
C ARG A 108 -3.63 4.31 -6.16
N GLN A 109 -2.44 4.74 -5.73
CA GLN A 109 -1.70 5.80 -6.42
C GLN A 109 -1.16 5.33 -7.78
N THR A 110 -0.69 4.09 -7.89
CA THR A 110 -0.29 3.48 -9.16
C THR A 110 -1.44 3.52 -10.17
N PHE A 111 -2.64 3.11 -9.77
CA PHE A 111 -3.82 3.26 -10.63
C PHE A 111 -4.09 4.72 -11.05
N THR A 112 -3.79 5.68 -10.20
CA THR A 112 -3.99 7.12 -10.49
C THR A 112 -2.92 7.66 -11.43
N ILE A 113 -1.65 7.29 -11.20
CA ILE A 113 -0.51 7.67 -12.03
C ILE A 113 -0.69 7.18 -13.47
N TYR A 114 -1.10 5.93 -13.62
CA TYR A 114 -1.35 5.31 -14.92
C TYR A 114 -2.75 5.62 -15.51
N GLY A 115 -3.55 6.42 -14.82
CA GLY A 115 -4.95 6.73 -15.19
C GLY A 115 -5.13 7.45 -16.53
N GLY A 116 -4.07 8.04 -17.09
CA GLY A 116 -4.06 8.62 -18.44
C GLY A 116 -3.98 7.56 -19.55
N ILE A 117 -3.56 6.33 -19.23
CA ILE A 117 -3.44 5.21 -20.17
C ILE A 117 -4.44 4.11 -19.82
N VAL A 118 -4.47 3.68 -18.55
CA VAL A 118 -5.42 2.67 -18.05
C VAL A 118 -6.74 3.36 -17.66
N PRO A 119 -7.83 3.19 -18.41
CA PRO A 119 -9.08 3.85 -18.11
C PRO A 119 -9.64 3.39 -16.77
N ARG A 120 -10.22 4.31 -16.01
CA ARG A 120 -10.73 4.05 -14.65
C ARG A 120 -11.71 2.87 -14.58
N ARG A 121 -12.50 2.64 -15.64
CA ARG A 121 -13.44 1.52 -15.74
C ARG A 121 -12.76 0.14 -15.70
N ALA A 122 -11.49 0.05 -16.14
CA ALA A 122 -10.74 -1.20 -16.14
C ALA A 122 -10.44 -1.73 -14.72
N SER A 123 -10.42 -0.85 -13.72
CA SER A 123 -10.12 -1.18 -12.33
C SER A 123 -11.20 -0.70 -11.34
N ALA A 124 -12.42 -0.44 -11.81
CA ALA A 124 -13.46 0.21 -11.02
C ALA A 124 -13.81 -0.57 -9.74
N ILE A 125 -14.00 -1.89 -9.87
CA ILE A 125 -14.33 -2.78 -8.74
C ILE A 125 -13.15 -2.84 -7.77
N LEU A 126 -11.93 -3.07 -8.29
CA LEU A 126 -10.73 -3.10 -7.43
C LEU A 126 -10.54 -1.79 -6.66
N ARG A 127 -10.73 -0.65 -7.31
CA ARG A 127 -10.65 0.66 -6.63
C ARG A 127 -11.69 0.82 -5.52
N GLN A 128 -12.86 0.27 -5.68
CA GLN A 128 -13.92 0.30 -4.67
C GLN A 128 -13.54 -0.57 -3.47
N GLU A 129 -13.05 -1.79 -3.71
CA GLU A 129 -12.64 -2.72 -2.65
C GLU A 129 -11.38 -2.23 -1.92
N LEU A 130 -10.40 -1.68 -2.65
CA LEU A 130 -9.23 -1.05 -2.02
C LEU A 130 -9.63 0.16 -1.16
N LYS A 131 -10.60 0.97 -1.60
CA LYS A 131 -11.12 2.07 -0.78
C LYS A 131 -11.85 1.58 0.47
N TRP A 132 -12.60 0.49 0.36
CA TRP A 132 -13.23 -0.12 1.52
C TRP A 132 -12.17 -0.53 2.55
N LEU A 133 -11.13 -1.26 2.13
CA LEU A 133 -10.09 -1.70 3.06
C LEU A 133 -9.31 -0.52 3.67
N GLU A 134 -9.06 0.54 2.90
CA GLU A 134 -8.46 1.78 3.44
C GLU A 134 -9.33 2.38 4.56
N GLN A 135 -10.66 2.33 4.42
CA GLN A 135 -11.57 2.81 5.45
C GLN A 135 -11.58 1.92 6.70
N GLU A 136 -11.46 0.59 6.55
CA GLU A 136 -11.33 -0.34 7.67
C GLU A 136 -10.02 -0.13 8.46
N LEU A 137 -8.97 0.38 7.81
CA LEU A 137 -7.66 0.65 8.40
C LEU A 137 -7.43 2.14 8.76
N ASP A 138 -8.41 3.03 8.56
CA ASP A 138 -8.24 4.48 8.76
C ASP A 138 -7.94 4.85 10.22
N TRP A 139 -8.31 4.01 11.17
CA TRP A 139 -8.00 4.15 12.59
C TRP A 139 -6.48 4.12 12.89
N LEU A 140 -5.66 3.52 12.01
CA LEU A 140 -4.19 3.50 12.15
C LEU A 140 -3.61 4.92 12.26
N LYS A 141 -4.14 5.88 11.51
CA LYS A 141 -3.72 7.29 11.56
C LYS A 141 -3.93 7.91 12.95
N SER A 142 -5.05 7.55 13.59
CA SER A 142 -5.35 8.01 14.94
C SER A 142 -4.45 7.33 15.98
N TYR A 143 -4.09 6.07 15.75
CA TYR A 143 -3.21 5.30 16.62
C TYR A 143 -1.82 5.94 16.70
N ASP A 144 -1.20 6.28 15.58
CA ASP A 144 0.11 6.93 15.53
C ASP A 144 0.09 8.26 16.29
N HIS A 145 -0.93 9.07 16.03
CA HIS A 145 -1.07 10.34 16.71
C HIS A 145 -1.18 10.19 18.25
N PHE A 146 -1.81 9.12 18.72
CA PHE A 146 -1.91 8.84 20.16
C PHE A 146 -0.60 8.37 20.75
N GLU A 147 0.14 7.50 20.07
CA GLU A 147 1.46 7.06 20.52
C GLU A 147 2.41 8.26 20.64
N ASP A 148 2.49 9.09 19.62
CA ASP A 148 3.33 10.28 19.61
C ASP A 148 2.99 11.24 20.77
N LEU A 149 1.70 11.51 21.01
CA LEU A 149 1.26 12.34 22.13
C LEU A 149 1.61 11.74 23.50
N LEU A 150 1.60 10.43 23.63
CA LEU A 150 1.94 9.72 24.87
C LEU A 150 3.46 9.65 25.10
N GLU A 151 4.25 9.46 24.06
CA GLU A 151 5.70 9.27 24.11
C GLU A 151 6.48 10.57 24.13
N ASP A 152 5.99 11.66 23.54
CA ASP A 152 6.70 12.93 23.44
C ASP A 152 6.96 13.55 24.81
N LYS A 153 8.19 13.31 25.30
CA LYS A 153 8.68 13.80 26.62
C LYS A 153 8.76 15.32 26.71
N GLY A 154 8.77 16.01 25.59
CA GLY A 154 8.88 17.47 25.49
C GLY A 154 7.55 18.18 25.35
N HIS A 155 6.45 17.49 25.09
CA HIS A 155 5.18 18.09 24.73
C HIS A 155 4.59 18.96 25.88
N VAL A 156 4.09 20.14 25.51
CA VAL A 156 3.50 21.13 26.44
C VAL A 156 2.36 20.51 27.27
N LEU A 157 1.60 19.58 26.69
CA LEU A 157 0.48 18.89 27.34
C LEU A 157 0.90 18.10 28.58
N ARG A 158 2.17 17.62 28.67
CA ARG A 158 2.67 16.95 29.90
C ARG A 158 2.79 17.87 31.09
N LYS A 159 2.84 19.18 30.89
CA LYS A 159 3.00 20.18 31.95
C LYS A 159 1.67 20.79 32.42
N LEU A 160 0.55 20.46 31.76
CA LEU A 160 -0.77 20.98 32.09
C LEU A 160 -1.48 20.11 33.15
N ASP A 161 -2.23 20.73 34.07
CA ASP A 161 -3.13 20.03 35.01
C ASP A 161 -4.20 19.16 34.29
N ALA A 162 -4.52 19.53 33.03
CA ALA A 162 -5.40 18.78 32.14
C ALA A 162 -4.84 17.41 31.66
N ARG A 163 -3.56 17.10 31.95
CA ARG A 163 -2.93 15.84 31.50
C ARG A 163 -3.71 14.58 31.93
N LYS A 164 -4.21 14.54 33.16
CA LYS A 164 -4.96 13.38 33.65
C LYS A 164 -6.25 13.15 32.86
N PHE A 165 -6.90 14.24 32.47
CA PHE A 165 -8.12 14.20 31.67
C PHE A 165 -7.82 13.73 30.24
N LEU A 166 -6.80 14.32 29.59
CA LEU A 166 -6.34 13.89 28.27
C LEU A 166 -5.89 12.45 28.21
N VAL A 167 -5.13 11.97 29.20
CA VAL A 167 -4.71 10.56 29.27
C VAL A 167 -5.92 9.63 29.47
N ALA A 168 -6.95 10.07 30.20
CA ALA A 168 -8.18 9.29 30.34
C ALA A 168 -8.97 9.22 29.03
N GLU A 169 -9.13 10.33 28.30
CA GLU A 169 -9.76 10.36 26.97
C GLU A 169 -8.98 9.52 25.94
N LEU A 170 -7.66 9.66 25.92
CA LEU A 170 -6.80 8.86 25.04
C LEU A 170 -6.94 7.35 25.30
N LYS A 171 -7.06 6.95 26.57
CA LYS A 171 -7.33 5.53 26.93
C LYS A 171 -8.69 5.09 26.48
N GLU A 172 -9.72 5.92 26.67
CA GLU A 172 -11.08 5.61 26.19
C GLU A 172 -11.12 5.48 24.66
N MET A 173 -10.38 6.31 23.95
CA MET A 173 -10.25 6.22 22.49
C MET A 173 -9.45 4.97 22.08
N GLN A 174 -8.40 4.60 22.80
CA GLN A 174 -7.67 3.34 22.59
C GLN A 174 -8.56 2.11 22.79
N GLU A 175 -9.47 2.13 23.76
CA GLU A 175 -10.44 1.05 23.98
C GLU A 175 -11.46 0.90 22.85
N GLN A 176 -11.62 1.90 21.98
CA GLN A 176 -12.49 1.88 20.79
C GLN A 176 -11.76 1.37 19.53
N LEU A 177 -10.43 1.17 19.59
CA LEU A 177 -9.69 0.63 18.46
C LEU A 177 -10.00 -0.86 18.28
N PRO A 178 -9.96 -1.36 17.02
CA PRO A 178 -10.18 -2.78 16.76
C PRO A 178 -9.21 -3.64 17.57
N ASP A 179 -9.75 -4.65 18.22
CA ASP A 179 -8.89 -5.62 18.89
C ASP A 179 -8.26 -6.61 17.89
N ARG A 180 -7.36 -7.43 18.41
CA ARG A 180 -6.67 -8.45 17.61
C ARG A 180 -7.62 -9.39 16.91
N GLU A 181 -8.67 -9.84 17.56
CA GLU A 181 -9.59 -10.86 17.03
C GLU A 181 -10.42 -10.26 15.90
N GLU A 182 -10.83 -9.01 16.03
CA GLU A 182 -11.52 -8.24 15.00
C GLU A 182 -10.62 -8.06 13.76
N LEU A 183 -9.35 -7.70 13.94
CA LEU A 183 -8.38 -7.55 12.85
C LEU A 183 -8.08 -8.87 12.14
N LEU A 184 -7.89 -9.97 12.88
CA LEU A 184 -7.72 -11.30 12.29
C LEU A 184 -8.98 -11.76 11.55
N THR A 185 -10.15 -11.41 12.06
CA THR A 185 -11.44 -11.67 11.40
C THR A 185 -11.56 -10.88 10.10
N LEU A 186 -11.17 -9.59 10.10
CA LEU A 186 -11.11 -8.77 8.89
C LEU A 186 -10.19 -9.41 7.85
N LEU A 187 -8.94 -9.74 8.21
CA LEU A 187 -7.93 -10.31 7.31
C LEU A 187 -8.25 -11.73 6.81
N SER A 188 -9.18 -12.43 7.47
CA SER A 188 -9.69 -13.75 7.03
C SER A 188 -11.11 -13.69 6.47
N SER A 189 -11.67 -12.50 6.31
CA SER A 189 -13.01 -12.34 5.74
C SER A 189 -13.05 -12.70 4.25
N ALA A 190 -14.19 -13.21 3.77
CA ALA A 190 -14.40 -13.51 2.36
C ALA A 190 -14.19 -12.29 1.45
N ARG A 191 -14.47 -11.09 1.94
CA ARG A 191 -14.28 -9.84 1.21
C ARG A 191 -12.80 -9.50 1.05
N TYR A 192 -12.03 -9.59 2.14
CA TYR A 192 -10.60 -9.31 2.12
C TYR A 192 -9.83 -10.31 1.25
N THR A 193 -10.02 -11.61 1.46
CA THR A 193 -9.38 -12.64 0.65
C THR A 193 -9.83 -12.59 -0.81
N GLY A 194 -11.10 -12.24 -1.04
CA GLY A 194 -11.63 -11.98 -2.37
C GLY A 194 -10.96 -10.83 -3.09
N LEU A 195 -10.70 -9.71 -2.40
CA LEU A 195 -9.96 -8.58 -2.95
C LEU A 195 -8.55 -8.98 -3.39
N LEU A 196 -7.81 -9.70 -2.56
CA LEU A 196 -6.45 -10.16 -2.89
C LEU A 196 -6.43 -11.12 -4.09
N LEU A 197 -7.39 -12.05 -4.15
CA LEU A 197 -7.55 -12.96 -5.30
C LEU A 197 -7.90 -12.20 -6.58
N ASP A 198 -8.84 -11.26 -6.52
CA ASP A 198 -9.26 -10.47 -7.68
C ASP A 198 -8.14 -9.56 -8.16
N LEU A 199 -7.37 -8.94 -7.26
CA LEU A 199 -6.22 -8.12 -7.61
C LEU A 199 -5.13 -8.96 -8.27
N SER A 200 -4.76 -10.10 -7.68
CA SER A 200 -3.76 -11.02 -8.23
C SER A 200 -4.17 -11.55 -9.60
N ARG A 201 -5.44 -11.97 -9.75
CA ARG A 201 -6.00 -12.42 -11.03
C ARG A 201 -5.96 -11.32 -12.08
N TRP A 202 -6.36 -10.10 -11.72
CA TRP A 202 -6.39 -8.96 -12.62
C TRP A 202 -5.00 -8.57 -13.12
N ILE A 203 -3.99 -8.61 -12.24
CA ILE A 203 -2.59 -8.36 -12.62
C ILE A 203 -2.11 -9.47 -13.57
N LEU A 204 -2.25 -10.73 -13.19
CA LEU A 204 -1.77 -11.87 -13.96
C LEU A 204 -2.44 -11.99 -15.34
N SER A 205 -3.75 -11.75 -15.42
CA SER A 205 -4.51 -11.81 -16.66
C SER A 205 -4.43 -10.53 -17.50
N ARG A 206 -3.69 -9.50 -17.01
CA ARG A 206 -3.66 -8.16 -17.61
C ARG A 206 -5.07 -7.62 -17.86
N GLY A 207 -5.89 -7.62 -16.82
CA GLY A 207 -7.31 -7.30 -16.88
C GLY A 207 -7.65 -5.89 -17.41
N TRP A 208 -6.67 -5.03 -17.61
CA TRP A 208 -6.81 -3.71 -18.25
C TRP A 208 -6.80 -3.77 -19.77
N GLN A 209 -6.14 -4.77 -20.38
CA GLN A 209 -5.92 -4.82 -21.83
C GLN A 209 -7.22 -4.74 -22.67
N PRO A 210 -8.32 -5.41 -22.30
CA PRO A 210 -9.58 -5.30 -23.05
C PRO A 210 -10.17 -3.89 -23.09
N PHE A 211 -9.76 -3.02 -22.18
CA PHE A 211 -10.26 -1.66 -22.06
C PHE A 211 -9.40 -0.61 -22.76
N LEU A 212 -8.20 -0.99 -23.24
CA LEU A 212 -7.29 -0.10 -23.93
C LEU A 212 -7.71 0.12 -25.38
N ASP A 213 -7.71 1.36 -25.81
CA ASP A 213 -7.75 1.72 -27.23
C ASP A 213 -6.35 1.56 -27.89
N GLU A 214 -6.26 1.79 -29.18
CA GLU A 214 -5.01 1.62 -29.95
C GLU A 214 -3.89 2.55 -29.42
N LYS A 215 -4.23 3.80 -29.13
CA LYS A 215 -3.28 4.78 -28.57
C LYS A 215 -2.74 4.34 -27.20
N ALA A 216 -3.62 3.87 -26.31
CA ALA A 216 -3.23 3.40 -25.00
C ALA A 216 -2.35 2.15 -25.08
N ARG A 217 -2.62 1.22 -26.01
CA ARG A 217 -1.76 0.05 -26.26
C ARG A 217 -0.37 0.47 -26.74
N GLU A 218 -0.30 1.43 -27.68
CA GLU A 218 0.97 1.98 -28.13
C GLU A 218 1.75 2.60 -26.96
N GLN A 219 1.08 3.39 -26.14
CA GLN A 219 1.69 4.03 -24.96
C GLN A 219 2.21 3.00 -23.94
N MET A 220 1.49 1.91 -23.70
CA MET A 220 1.93 0.80 -22.83
C MET A 220 3.18 0.11 -23.36
N GLY A 221 3.38 0.06 -24.66
CA GLY A 221 4.60 -0.52 -25.29
C GLY A 221 5.80 0.43 -25.32
N ARG A 222 5.65 1.71 -24.97
CA ARG A 222 6.77 2.67 -24.95
C ARG A 222 7.72 2.41 -23.81
N GLY A 223 8.96 2.91 -23.95
CA GLY A 223 9.95 2.89 -22.87
C GLY A 223 9.51 3.70 -21.66
N ILE A 224 9.81 3.18 -20.48
CA ILE A 224 9.36 3.74 -19.19
C ILE A 224 9.93 5.15 -18.94
N GLU A 225 11.12 5.48 -19.42
CA GLU A 225 11.73 6.81 -19.24
C GLU A 225 10.83 7.93 -19.79
N TRP A 226 10.21 7.70 -20.96
CA TRP A 226 9.26 8.66 -21.54
C TRP A 226 8.07 8.92 -20.60
N PHE A 227 7.52 7.87 -20.00
CA PHE A 227 6.36 7.99 -19.11
C PHE A 227 6.74 8.58 -17.75
N SER A 228 7.86 8.15 -17.17
CA SER A 228 8.33 8.62 -15.86
C SER A 228 8.56 10.12 -15.83
N VAL A 229 9.24 10.66 -16.84
CA VAL A 229 9.47 12.12 -16.97
C VAL A 229 8.13 12.87 -16.98
N GLN A 230 7.16 12.43 -17.80
CA GLN A 230 5.86 13.10 -17.87
C GLN A 230 5.09 13.03 -16.54
N GLN A 231 5.16 11.90 -15.83
CA GLN A 231 4.45 11.78 -14.56
C GLN A 231 5.15 12.58 -13.44
N LEU A 232 6.47 12.57 -13.39
CA LEU A 232 7.23 13.36 -12.41
C LEU A 232 7.01 14.86 -12.63
N ASP A 233 7.08 15.35 -13.88
CA ASP A 233 6.78 16.76 -14.20
C ASP A 233 5.35 17.14 -13.80
N ARG A 234 4.39 16.27 -14.09
CA ARG A 234 2.99 16.51 -13.75
C ARG A 234 2.76 16.55 -12.24
N THR A 235 3.29 15.57 -11.51
CA THR A 235 3.13 15.52 -10.05
C THR A 235 3.88 16.65 -9.37
N TRP A 236 5.00 17.10 -9.93
CA TRP A 236 5.72 18.28 -9.49
C TRP A 236 4.90 19.56 -9.68
N ALA A 237 4.32 19.74 -10.86
CA ALA A 237 3.45 20.88 -11.14
C ALA A 237 2.23 20.92 -10.20
N ASP A 238 1.60 19.75 -9.97
CA ASP A 238 0.50 19.59 -9.02
C ASP A 238 0.93 20.00 -7.59
N LEU A 239 2.17 19.66 -7.18
CA LEU A 239 2.71 20.06 -5.87
C LEU A 239 2.94 21.56 -5.77
N MET A 240 3.56 22.15 -6.77
CA MET A 240 3.83 23.61 -6.76
C MET A 240 2.53 24.43 -6.74
N GLU A 241 1.48 23.91 -7.37
CA GLU A 241 0.14 24.51 -7.27
C GLU A 241 -0.46 24.35 -5.88
N ALA A 242 -0.32 23.15 -5.27
CA ALA A 242 -0.89 22.83 -3.97
C ALA A 242 -0.17 23.54 -2.81
N PHE A 243 1.16 23.64 -2.89
CA PHE A 243 2.05 24.18 -1.86
C PHE A 243 2.88 25.35 -2.42
N PRO A 244 2.26 26.46 -2.80
CA PRO A 244 2.99 27.59 -3.34
C PRO A 244 3.93 28.18 -2.28
N PRO A 245 5.24 28.34 -2.58
CA PRO A 245 6.24 28.75 -1.58
C PRO A 245 6.03 30.16 -1.01
N GLU A 246 5.25 30.98 -1.70
CA GLU A 246 4.96 32.38 -1.30
C GLU A 246 3.72 32.49 -0.40
N ARG A 247 2.97 31.41 -0.18
CA ARG A 247 1.71 31.45 0.55
C ARG A 247 1.84 30.78 1.91
N VAL A 248 1.50 31.52 2.97
CA VAL A 248 1.31 30.91 4.29
C VAL A 248 0.02 30.11 4.27
N MET A 249 0.11 28.80 4.45
CA MET A 249 -1.02 27.89 4.49
C MET A 249 -1.43 27.60 5.94
N THR A 250 -2.71 27.38 6.16
CA THR A 250 -3.22 26.85 7.44
C THR A 250 -2.98 25.36 7.52
N SER A 251 -2.91 24.78 8.74
CA SER A 251 -2.79 23.32 8.94
C SER A 251 -3.89 22.56 8.19
N GLN A 252 -5.12 23.05 8.23
CA GLN A 252 -6.25 22.46 7.49
C GLN A 252 -5.99 22.42 5.97
N ALA A 253 -5.42 23.48 5.40
CA ALA A 253 -5.10 23.54 3.98
C ALA A 253 -3.97 22.54 3.59
N TYR A 254 -3.00 22.30 4.49
CA TYR A 254 -1.99 21.25 4.30
C TYR A 254 -2.63 19.88 4.27
N ILE A 255 -3.47 19.53 5.23
CA ILE A 255 -4.18 18.25 5.30
C ILE A 255 -5.01 18.01 4.03
N GLU A 256 -5.74 19.02 3.56
CA GLU A 256 -6.55 18.92 2.34
C GLU A 256 -5.73 18.60 1.08
N GLN A 257 -4.44 18.99 1.05
CA GLN A 257 -3.55 18.75 -0.09
C GLN A 257 -2.63 17.51 0.09
N GLN A 258 -2.67 16.83 1.23
CA GLN A 258 -1.81 15.68 1.53
C GLN A 258 -1.83 14.62 0.42
N TYR A 259 -2.99 14.37 -0.22
CA TYR A 259 -3.10 13.40 -1.30
C TYR A 259 -2.22 13.72 -2.53
N ARG A 260 -1.93 15.01 -2.81
CA ARG A 260 -1.03 15.41 -3.91
C ARG A 260 0.41 15.12 -3.54
N LEU A 261 0.78 15.39 -2.30
CA LEU A 261 2.09 15.06 -1.75
C LEU A 261 2.34 13.54 -1.79
N MET A 262 1.39 12.74 -1.31
CA MET A 262 1.48 11.28 -1.35
C MET A 262 1.59 10.76 -2.79
N ARG A 263 0.87 11.34 -3.75
CA ARG A 263 1.01 10.97 -5.16
C ARG A 263 2.43 11.20 -5.69
N ASN A 264 3.03 12.33 -5.36
CA ASN A 264 4.40 12.62 -5.77
C ASN A 264 5.39 11.62 -5.15
N LEU A 265 5.28 11.34 -3.84
CA LEU A 265 6.13 10.39 -3.15
C LEU A 265 6.00 8.98 -3.73
N TYR A 266 4.78 8.51 -3.99
CA TYR A 266 4.57 7.20 -4.60
C TYR A 266 4.97 7.13 -6.09
N SER A 267 4.92 8.25 -6.83
CA SER A 267 5.57 8.32 -8.14
C SER A 267 7.08 8.10 -8.02
N GLY A 268 7.69 8.67 -6.98
CA GLY A 268 9.08 8.40 -6.64
C GLY A 268 9.36 6.93 -6.30
N VAL A 269 8.45 6.24 -5.58
CA VAL A 269 8.59 4.80 -5.31
C VAL A 269 8.62 4.00 -6.62
N GLY A 270 7.75 4.34 -7.58
CA GLY A 270 7.65 3.63 -8.86
C GLY A 270 8.77 3.91 -9.86
N PHE A 271 9.39 5.09 -9.80
CA PHE A 271 10.31 5.54 -10.87
C PHE A 271 11.73 5.91 -10.40
N ALA A 272 11.96 5.99 -9.09
CA ALA A 272 13.22 6.52 -8.57
C ALA A 272 14.44 5.67 -8.91
N SER A 273 14.28 4.37 -9.16
CA SER A 273 15.39 3.49 -9.61
C SER A 273 15.92 3.83 -11.00
N LEU A 274 15.16 4.59 -11.80
CA LEU A 274 15.62 5.08 -13.11
C LEU A 274 16.66 6.22 -13.02
N TYR A 275 16.82 6.83 -11.84
CA TYR A 275 17.66 8.01 -11.60
C TYR A 275 18.74 7.68 -10.58
N ASP A 276 19.85 8.43 -10.61
CA ASP A 276 20.92 8.22 -9.64
C ASP A 276 20.51 8.64 -8.21
N ASP A 277 21.21 8.10 -7.21
CA ASP A 277 20.87 8.26 -5.80
C ASP A 277 20.93 9.73 -5.33
N VAL A 278 21.83 10.53 -5.88
CA VAL A 278 22.01 11.94 -5.48
C VAL A 278 20.83 12.78 -5.98
N GLU A 279 20.50 12.63 -7.27
CA GLU A 279 19.37 13.33 -7.88
C GLU A 279 18.05 12.93 -7.18
N ARG A 280 17.86 11.64 -6.98
CA ARG A 280 16.68 11.09 -6.33
C ARG A 280 16.49 11.62 -4.90
N ASN A 281 17.53 11.57 -4.07
CA ASN A 281 17.43 11.97 -2.67
C ASN A 281 17.26 13.47 -2.52
N SER A 282 17.94 14.28 -3.33
CA SER A 282 17.75 15.74 -3.30
C SER A 282 16.34 16.17 -3.63
N PHE A 283 15.64 15.40 -4.47
CA PHE A 283 14.25 15.67 -4.82
C PHE A 283 13.24 15.16 -3.76
N ARG A 284 13.44 13.96 -3.20
CA ARG A 284 12.46 13.28 -2.35
C ARG A 284 12.49 13.70 -0.88
N LEU A 285 13.67 13.90 -0.31
CA LEU A 285 13.80 14.13 1.14
C LEU A 285 12.99 15.31 1.66
N PRO A 286 12.96 16.49 1.02
CA PRO A 286 12.17 17.61 1.53
C PRO A 286 10.66 17.32 1.60
N TRP A 287 10.15 16.47 0.68
CA TRP A 287 8.73 16.12 0.64
C TRP A 287 8.39 15.02 1.64
N ALA A 288 9.31 14.09 1.87
CA ALA A 288 9.17 13.09 2.92
C ALA A 288 9.11 13.75 4.31
N ASP A 289 10.01 14.72 4.56
CA ASP A 289 9.99 15.51 5.81
C ASP A 289 8.69 16.29 5.98
N MET A 290 8.11 16.80 4.87
CA MET A 290 6.83 17.51 4.91
C MET A 290 5.67 16.57 5.28
N VAL A 291 5.65 15.32 4.83
CA VAL A 291 4.62 14.34 5.23
C VAL A 291 4.67 14.10 6.72
N GLN A 292 5.86 13.85 7.27
CA GLN A 292 6.03 13.66 8.72
C GLN A 292 5.60 14.86 9.55
N GLY A 293 5.64 16.07 8.99
CA GLY A 293 5.19 17.27 9.67
C GLY A 293 3.69 17.58 9.54
N ILE A 294 2.97 16.85 8.67
CA ILE A 294 1.51 16.97 8.49
C ILE A 294 0.75 15.94 9.33
N ASP A 295 1.33 14.77 9.53
CA ASP A 295 0.80 13.70 10.37
C ASP A 295 0.98 14.08 11.85
#